data_eae1a982c832ef1806a1987d1a3be4e9
#
_entry.id   eae1a982c832ef1806a1987d1a3be4e9
#
_cell.length_a   1.000
_cell.length_b   1.000
_cell.length_c   1.000
_cell.angle_alpha   90.00
_cell.angle_beta   90.00
_cell.angle_gamma   90.00
#
_symmetry.space_group_name_H-M   'P 1'
#
loop_
_entity.id
_entity.type
_entity.pdbx_description
1 polymer ?
#
loop_
_entity_poly.entity_id
_entity_poly.type
_entity_poly.pdbx_seq_one_letter_code
_entity_poly.pdbx_strand_id
1 'polypeptide(L)'
;MNLKMLSWNVRGLNEVKKRLQIRNLLRAWRPDIVCLQETKLEWITRGIVRSIWSCPYVDWLYLGLEGAFGGIVLMWDRRAVEKVEEVVGCFSVSCRFKNVGDQFEWAFTGLYGPNLNKRRRKMQEELTGLISWWDVPWCLGSDFNIIRFPLERLGATTCTRAMYGFSDFISLHGLMDIPMEGGLYTWSNTSSTSRLDRFLFSLLLADHFTLFVQRRLSRVLSDHYLILLEEGSHRRGRTPFHFGNMWLRVENFVNKVKAWWASYLFQGNPSFILAKKLAALKLDLKKWNEAEFGNVTFKKQQLWNKLNDLDIREGTQPLTAKEKLEQVNLCTEIEKLTLLEEIS
;
A
#
# COMPACT_ATOMS: atom_id res chain seq x y z
N MET A 1 0.62 13.48 9.55
CA MET A 1 0.37 13.11 8.15
C MET A 1 0.43 11.61 8.06
N ASN A 2 -0.48 10.92 7.38
CA ASN A 2 -0.52 9.45 7.37
C ASN A 2 0.08 8.97 6.03
N LEU A 3 1.41 8.97 5.94
CA LEU A 3 2.14 8.67 4.71
C LEU A 3 2.06 7.17 4.38
N LYS A 4 1.69 6.86 3.12
CA LYS A 4 1.63 5.50 2.59
C LYS A 4 2.61 5.32 1.46
N MET A 5 3.56 4.41 1.63
CA MET A 5 4.58 4.08 0.64
C MET A 5 4.41 2.65 0.17
N LEU A 6 4.45 2.46 -1.15
CA LEU A 6 4.27 1.18 -1.79
C LEU A 6 5.51 0.79 -2.58
N SER A 7 5.98 -0.44 -2.42
CA SER A 7 7.07 -1.00 -3.21
C SER A 7 6.66 -2.34 -3.81
N TRP A 8 6.96 -2.55 -5.09
CA TRP A 8 6.57 -3.77 -5.80
C TRP A 8 7.44 -4.06 -7.01
N ASN A 9 8.02 -5.25 -7.07
CA ASN A 9 8.60 -5.78 -8.29
C ASN A 9 7.46 -6.29 -9.18
N VAL A 10 7.21 -5.58 -10.28
CA VAL A 10 6.06 -5.82 -11.16
C VAL A 10 6.35 -6.77 -12.32
N ARG A 11 7.61 -7.19 -12.54
CA ARG A 11 8.02 -8.06 -13.65
C ARG A 11 7.50 -7.63 -15.02
N GLY A 12 7.66 -6.35 -15.32
CA GLY A 12 7.32 -5.74 -16.60
C GLY A 12 6.02 -4.96 -16.61
N LEU A 13 6.04 -3.83 -17.33
CA LEU A 13 4.92 -2.89 -17.53
C LEU A 13 4.59 -2.67 -19.00
N ASN A 14 5.10 -3.52 -19.90
CA ASN A 14 4.90 -3.37 -21.35
C ASN A 14 3.42 -3.49 -21.75
N GLU A 15 2.67 -4.38 -21.08
CA GLU A 15 1.27 -4.63 -21.37
C GLU A 15 0.35 -3.56 -20.80
N VAL A 16 -0.51 -2.99 -21.65
CA VAL A 16 -1.51 -1.98 -21.24
C VAL A 16 -2.47 -2.55 -20.20
N LYS A 17 -2.93 -3.79 -20.40
CA LYS A 17 -3.86 -4.50 -19.48
C LYS A 17 -3.27 -4.56 -18.07
N LYS A 18 -1.98 -4.89 -17.93
CA LYS A 18 -1.30 -4.96 -16.65
C LYS A 18 -1.20 -3.59 -15.97
N ARG A 19 -0.87 -2.53 -16.73
CA ARG A 19 -0.86 -1.16 -16.21
C ARG A 19 -2.23 -0.73 -15.67
N LEU A 20 -3.31 -1.07 -16.37
CA LEU A 20 -4.68 -0.78 -15.91
C LEU A 20 -5.03 -1.54 -14.62
N GLN A 21 -4.63 -2.80 -14.50
CA GLN A 21 -4.83 -3.58 -13.28
C GLN A 21 -4.07 -2.97 -12.09
N ILE A 22 -2.80 -2.56 -12.29
CA ILE A 22 -2.02 -1.84 -11.28
C ILE A 22 -2.71 -0.53 -10.90
N ARG A 23 -3.20 0.22 -11.89
CA ARG A 23 -3.95 1.46 -11.65
C ARG A 23 -5.16 1.27 -10.73
N ASN A 24 -5.93 0.20 -10.93
CA ASN A 24 -7.08 -0.12 -10.09
C ASN A 24 -6.65 -0.46 -8.65
N LEU A 25 -5.56 -1.20 -8.49
CA LEU A 25 -4.99 -1.51 -7.18
C LEU A 25 -4.49 -0.24 -6.45
N LEU A 26 -3.75 0.65 -7.15
CA LEU A 26 -3.29 1.91 -6.57
C LEU A 26 -4.45 2.83 -6.16
N ARG A 27 -5.56 2.82 -6.92
CA ARG A 27 -6.77 3.56 -6.55
C ARG A 27 -7.37 3.03 -5.25
N ALA A 28 -7.39 1.71 -5.06
CA ALA A 28 -7.93 1.09 -3.84
C ALA A 28 -7.06 1.36 -2.61
N TRP A 29 -5.74 1.31 -2.75
CA TRP A 29 -4.81 1.47 -1.62
C TRP A 29 -4.46 2.91 -1.30
N ARG A 30 -4.60 3.84 -2.28
CA ARG A 30 -4.34 5.28 -2.14
C ARG A 30 -2.94 5.56 -1.56
N PRO A 31 -1.86 5.06 -2.17
CA PRO A 31 -0.51 5.39 -1.72
C PRO A 31 -0.17 6.84 -2.05
N ASP A 32 0.78 7.41 -1.30
CA ASP A 32 1.35 8.73 -1.55
C ASP A 32 2.66 8.61 -2.34
N ILE A 33 3.40 7.51 -2.15
CA ILE A 33 4.64 7.19 -2.87
C ILE A 33 4.56 5.75 -3.39
N VAL A 34 4.95 5.55 -4.64
CA VAL A 34 4.95 4.24 -5.32
C VAL A 34 6.29 4.01 -5.98
N CYS A 35 6.96 2.93 -5.60
CA CYS A 35 8.16 2.45 -6.25
C CYS A 35 7.90 1.11 -6.94
N LEU A 36 8.02 1.08 -8.27
CA LEU A 36 7.87 -0.15 -9.05
C LEU A 36 9.22 -0.55 -9.64
N GLN A 37 9.63 -1.79 -9.36
CA GLN A 37 10.87 -2.37 -9.87
C GLN A 37 10.59 -3.35 -11.00
N GLU A 38 11.64 -3.64 -11.78
CA GLU A 38 11.58 -4.52 -12.94
C GLU A 38 10.50 -4.09 -13.96
N THR A 39 10.48 -2.77 -14.25
CA THR A 39 9.47 -2.19 -15.17
C THR A 39 9.61 -2.69 -16.60
N LYS A 40 10.81 -3.09 -17.01
CA LYS A 40 11.18 -3.51 -18.38
C LYS A 40 10.84 -2.47 -19.46
N LEU A 41 10.85 -1.19 -19.07
CA LEU A 41 10.64 -0.05 -19.95
C LEU A 41 11.94 0.73 -20.10
N GLU A 42 12.33 1.04 -21.31
CA GLU A 42 13.48 1.91 -21.62
C GLU A 42 13.13 3.37 -21.32
N TRP A 43 11.92 3.78 -21.71
CA TRP A 43 11.43 5.15 -21.54
C TRP A 43 10.11 5.16 -20.79
N ILE A 44 10.01 6.06 -19.81
CA ILE A 44 8.76 6.26 -19.04
C ILE A 44 8.22 7.66 -19.31
N THR A 45 7.18 7.72 -20.11
CA THR A 45 6.48 8.95 -20.49
C THR A 45 5.33 9.26 -19.52
N ARG A 46 4.86 10.52 -19.54
CA ARG A 46 3.67 10.94 -18.78
C ARG A 46 2.44 10.10 -19.09
N GLY A 47 2.28 9.63 -20.35
CA GLY A 47 1.20 8.74 -20.75
C GLY A 47 1.27 7.38 -20.05
N ILE A 48 2.48 6.80 -19.95
CA ILE A 48 2.71 5.55 -19.22
C ILE A 48 2.41 5.74 -17.72
N VAL A 49 2.94 6.79 -17.10
CA VAL A 49 2.70 7.09 -15.68
C VAL A 49 1.20 7.23 -15.40
N ARG A 50 0.47 7.99 -16.21
CA ARG A 50 -0.99 8.15 -16.07
C ARG A 50 -1.77 6.86 -16.30
N SER A 51 -1.26 5.94 -17.12
CA SER A 51 -1.86 4.61 -17.29
C SER A 51 -1.68 3.70 -16.07
N ILE A 52 -0.64 3.95 -15.25
CA ILE A 52 -0.33 3.21 -14.02
C ILE A 52 -0.99 3.87 -12.80
N TRP A 53 -0.95 5.19 -12.70
CA TRP A 53 -1.48 5.93 -11.55
C TRP A 53 -2.33 7.12 -12.01
N SER A 54 -3.61 7.09 -11.65
CA SER A 54 -4.59 8.11 -12.08
C SER A 54 -4.55 9.41 -11.27
N CYS A 55 -3.60 9.58 -10.35
CA CYS A 55 -3.44 10.80 -9.58
C CYS A 55 -3.08 11.98 -10.53
N PRO A 56 -3.86 13.07 -10.56
CA PRO A 56 -3.56 14.23 -11.42
C PRO A 56 -2.32 15.00 -10.97
N TYR A 57 -1.92 14.84 -9.72
CA TYR A 57 -0.77 15.52 -9.10
C TYR A 57 0.48 14.65 -9.05
N VAL A 58 0.49 13.52 -9.80
CA VAL A 58 1.64 12.61 -9.84
C VAL A 58 2.83 13.27 -10.53
N ASP A 59 3.99 13.12 -9.89
CA ASP A 59 5.30 13.35 -10.47
C ASP A 59 6.14 12.07 -10.35
N TRP A 60 7.25 11.95 -11.10
CA TRP A 60 8.00 10.71 -11.16
C TRP A 60 9.47 10.91 -11.53
N LEU A 61 10.29 9.94 -11.12
CA LEU A 61 11.67 9.74 -11.52
C LEU A 61 11.84 8.27 -11.93
N TYR A 62 12.72 7.97 -12.86
CA TYR A 62 12.93 6.60 -13.29
C TYR A 62 14.38 6.29 -13.69
N LEU A 63 14.75 5.04 -13.53
CA LEU A 63 15.90 4.41 -14.16
C LEU A 63 15.37 3.48 -15.25
N GLY A 64 15.68 3.75 -16.51
CA GLY A 64 15.27 2.95 -17.66
C GLY A 64 15.91 1.57 -17.68
N LEU A 65 15.45 0.73 -18.59
CA LEU A 65 16.07 -0.56 -18.85
C LEU A 65 17.44 -0.37 -19.48
N GLU A 66 18.51 -0.76 -18.79
CA GLU A 66 19.86 -0.86 -19.33
C GLU A 66 20.40 -2.28 -19.17
N GLY A 67 20.53 -2.99 -20.28
CA GLY A 67 21.08 -4.35 -20.31
C GLY A 67 20.32 -5.32 -19.40
N ALA A 68 20.94 -5.79 -18.31
CA ALA A 68 20.35 -6.76 -17.39
C ALA A 68 19.49 -6.13 -16.27
N PHE A 69 19.41 -4.80 -16.18
CA PHE A 69 18.63 -4.12 -15.14
C PHE A 69 17.19 -3.91 -15.59
N GLY A 70 16.25 -4.36 -14.76
CA GLY A 70 14.84 -4.41 -15.10
C GLY A 70 14.11 -3.06 -15.14
N GLY A 71 14.78 -1.94 -14.83
CA GLY A 71 14.21 -0.61 -14.73
C GLY A 71 13.44 -0.38 -13.41
N ILE A 72 13.42 0.89 -12.97
CA ILE A 72 12.74 1.32 -11.74
C ILE A 72 11.94 2.58 -12.06
N VAL A 73 10.74 2.72 -11.49
CA VAL A 73 10.01 3.99 -11.47
C VAL A 73 9.59 4.32 -10.05
N LEU A 74 9.94 5.51 -9.61
CA LEU A 74 9.48 6.13 -8.38
C LEU A 74 8.47 7.22 -8.73
N MET A 75 7.27 7.13 -8.19
CA MET A 75 6.17 8.08 -8.41
C MET A 75 5.68 8.60 -7.06
N TRP A 76 5.25 9.85 -7.00
CA TRP A 76 4.72 10.44 -5.77
C TRP A 76 3.60 11.44 -6.06
N ASP A 77 2.72 11.63 -5.06
CA ASP A 77 1.70 12.67 -5.07
C ASP A 77 2.29 13.97 -4.51
N ARG A 78 2.38 15.02 -5.34
CA ARG A 78 2.92 16.34 -4.96
C ARG A 78 2.14 17.04 -3.85
N ARG A 79 0.94 16.57 -3.52
CA ARG A 79 0.17 17.08 -2.37
C ARG A 79 0.64 16.49 -1.04
N ALA A 80 1.30 15.34 -1.08
CA ALA A 80 1.85 14.68 0.09
C ALA A 80 3.30 15.08 0.34
N VAL A 81 4.12 15.01 -0.70
CA VAL A 81 5.56 15.31 -0.63
C VAL A 81 6.00 16.16 -1.81
N GLU A 82 6.89 17.11 -1.54
CA GLU A 82 7.56 17.95 -2.52
C GLU A 82 8.98 17.42 -2.75
N LYS A 83 9.38 17.26 -4.01
CA LYS A 83 10.74 16.86 -4.35
C LYS A 83 11.68 18.06 -4.23
N VAL A 84 12.71 17.92 -3.41
CA VAL A 84 13.77 18.92 -3.22
C VAL A 84 14.94 18.63 -4.15
N GLU A 85 15.37 17.36 -4.20
CA GLU A 85 16.53 16.91 -4.96
C GLU A 85 16.30 15.50 -5.51
N GLU A 86 17.00 15.12 -6.58
CA GLU A 86 16.91 13.78 -7.16
C GLU A 86 18.28 13.28 -7.61
N VAL A 87 18.48 11.96 -7.54
CA VAL A 87 19.63 11.25 -8.09
C VAL A 87 19.18 9.96 -8.74
N VAL A 88 19.65 9.72 -9.96
CA VAL A 88 19.54 8.43 -10.65
C VAL A 88 20.90 7.78 -10.65
N GLY A 89 21.03 6.67 -9.91
CA GLY A 89 22.25 5.87 -9.83
C GLY A 89 22.24 4.73 -10.87
N CYS A 90 23.23 3.83 -10.72
CA CYS A 90 23.29 2.61 -11.54
C CYS A 90 22.30 1.52 -11.07
N PHE A 91 21.90 1.54 -9.80
CA PHE A 91 21.08 0.52 -9.17
C PHE A 91 19.82 1.10 -8.53
N SER A 92 19.73 2.42 -8.40
CA SER A 92 18.72 3.09 -7.60
C SER A 92 18.21 4.38 -8.22
N VAL A 93 17.01 4.78 -7.78
CA VAL A 93 16.46 6.11 -7.97
C VAL A 93 16.16 6.70 -6.60
N SER A 94 16.67 7.89 -6.34
CA SER A 94 16.58 8.53 -5.03
C SER A 94 15.98 9.92 -5.15
N CYS A 95 15.07 10.26 -4.26
CA CYS A 95 14.54 11.60 -4.11
C CYS A 95 14.67 12.06 -2.66
N ARG A 96 15.16 13.28 -2.47
CA ARG A 96 15.02 14.01 -1.23
C ARG A 96 13.68 14.71 -1.27
N PHE A 97 12.85 14.38 -0.32
CA PHE A 97 11.49 14.89 -0.19
C PHE A 97 11.36 15.85 1.00
N LYS A 98 10.39 16.71 0.89
CA LYS A 98 9.89 17.55 1.96
C LYS A 98 8.39 17.31 2.10
N ASN A 99 7.94 16.94 3.29
CA ASN A 99 6.52 16.76 3.54
C ASN A 99 5.77 18.08 3.39
N VAL A 100 4.65 18.09 2.67
CA VAL A 100 3.83 19.29 2.50
C VAL A 100 3.19 19.70 3.83
N GLY A 101 2.79 18.72 4.69
CA GLY A 101 2.06 18.99 5.92
C GLY A 101 2.90 19.56 7.07
N ASP A 102 4.10 19.05 7.31
CA ASP A 102 4.95 19.37 8.47
C ASP A 102 6.35 19.87 8.10
N GLN A 103 6.64 19.98 6.80
CA GLN A 103 7.91 20.48 6.24
C GLN A 103 9.14 19.62 6.61
N PHE A 104 8.94 18.39 7.11
CA PHE A 104 10.01 17.47 7.43
C PHE A 104 10.74 16.99 6.16
N GLU A 105 12.07 17.06 6.17
CA GLU A 105 12.90 16.62 5.04
C GLU A 105 13.50 15.23 5.28
N TRP A 106 13.42 14.37 4.27
CA TRP A 106 13.89 13.00 4.30
C TRP A 106 14.14 12.50 2.88
N ALA A 107 14.80 11.35 2.74
CA ALA A 107 15.08 10.76 1.44
C ALA A 107 14.39 9.40 1.27
N PHE A 108 13.89 9.15 0.05
CA PHE A 108 13.41 7.84 -0.38
C PHE A 108 14.29 7.32 -1.51
N THR A 109 14.72 6.06 -1.38
CA THR A 109 15.43 5.34 -2.44
C THR A 109 14.68 4.08 -2.82
N GLY A 110 14.29 4.00 -4.09
CA GLY A 110 13.87 2.78 -4.74
C GLY A 110 15.04 2.11 -5.41
N LEU A 111 15.23 0.81 -5.23
CA LEU A 111 16.32 0.07 -5.85
C LEU A 111 15.85 -1.30 -6.37
N TYR A 112 16.62 -1.88 -7.27
CA TYR A 112 16.47 -3.26 -7.71
C TYR A 112 17.80 -3.99 -7.52
N GLY A 113 17.83 -4.88 -6.51
CA GLY A 113 19.04 -5.56 -6.08
C GLY A 113 19.59 -6.52 -7.13
N PRO A 114 20.88 -6.46 -7.45
CA PRO A 114 21.50 -7.39 -8.39
C PRO A 114 21.71 -8.78 -7.78
N ASN A 115 21.66 -9.82 -8.61
CA ASN A 115 21.85 -11.22 -8.18
C ASN A 115 23.32 -11.58 -7.90
N LEU A 116 24.28 -10.86 -8.54
CA LEU A 116 25.70 -11.15 -8.44
C LEU A 116 26.36 -10.42 -7.25
N ASN A 117 27.13 -11.11 -6.41
CA ASN A 117 27.76 -10.53 -5.23
C ASN A 117 28.68 -9.33 -5.52
N LYS A 118 29.42 -9.34 -6.64
CA LYS A 118 30.27 -8.20 -7.05
C LYS A 118 29.42 -6.95 -7.32
N ARG A 119 28.24 -7.10 -7.95
CA ARG A 119 27.32 -6.00 -8.22
C ARG A 119 26.60 -5.54 -6.96
N ARG A 120 26.29 -6.45 -6.02
CA ARG A 120 25.72 -6.08 -4.72
C ARG A 120 26.61 -5.14 -3.93
N ARG A 121 27.93 -5.39 -3.94
CA ARG A 121 28.90 -4.46 -3.30
C ARG A 121 28.86 -3.07 -3.95
N LYS A 122 28.87 -2.99 -5.29
CA LYS A 122 28.75 -1.72 -5.98
C LYS A 122 27.47 -0.97 -5.66
N MET A 123 26.34 -1.69 -5.56
CA MET A 123 25.07 -1.12 -5.11
C MET A 123 25.17 -0.58 -3.67
N GLN A 124 25.78 -1.34 -2.75
CA GLN A 124 25.98 -0.88 -1.36
C GLN A 124 26.91 0.33 -1.29
N GLU A 125 27.96 0.38 -2.11
CA GLU A 125 28.86 1.53 -2.23
C GLU A 125 28.10 2.77 -2.77
N GLU A 126 27.27 2.62 -3.79
CA GLU A 126 26.40 3.68 -4.33
C GLU A 126 25.46 4.22 -3.23
N LEU A 127 24.76 3.34 -2.52
CA LEU A 127 23.85 3.73 -1.45
C LEU A 127 24.59 4.41 -0.28
N THR A 128 25.76 3.91 0.10
CA THR A 128 26.61 4.53 1.13
C THR A 128 27.01 5.95 0.73
N GLY A 129 27.40 6.14 -0.51
CA GLY A 129 27.72 7.48 -1.04
C GLY A 129 26.55 8.44 -0.98
N LEU A 130 25.35 7.98 -1.37
CA LEU A 130 24.13 8.78 -1.33
C LEU A 130 23.71 9.15 0.10
N ILE A 131 23.72 8.18 1.02
CA ILE A 131 23.38 8.40 2.44
C ILE A 131 24.36 9.41 3.06
N SER A 132 25.64 9.33 2.73
CA SER A 132 26.65 10.27 3.23
C SER A 132 26.53 11.67 2.61
N TRP A 133 26.01 11.77 1.38
CA TRP A 133 25.85 13.05 0.68
C TRP A 133 24.65 13.84 1.18
N TRP A 134 23.51 13.16 1.33
CA TRP A 134 22.30 13.80 1.88
C TRP A 134 22.20 13.46 3.37
N ASP A 135 22.69 14.24 4.21
CA ASP A 135 22.60 14.07 5.68
C ASP A 135 21.15 14.30 6.20
N VAL A 136 20.25 13.41 5.80
CA VAL A 136 18.82 13.45 6.15
C VAL A 136 18.35 12.03 6.53
N PRO A 137 17.19 11.90 7.21
CA PRO A 137 16.57 10.59 7.45
C PRO A 137 16.23 9.85 6.16
N TRP A 138 16.44 8.52 6.13
CA TRP A 138 16.31 7.68 4.93
C TRP A 138 15.25 6.61 5.04
N CYS A 139 14.58 6.33 3.91
CA CYS A 139 13.79 5.14 3.65
C CYS A 139 14.24 4.49 2.34
N LEU A 140 14.56 3.21 2.37
CA LEU A 140 14.82 2.39 1.20
C LEU A 140 13.66 1.40 1.04
N GLY A 141 12.96 1.43 -0.08
CA GLY A 141 11.83 0.53 -0.34
C GLY A 141 12.03 -0.25 -1.62
N SER A 142 12.24 -1.60 -1.53
CA SER A 142 12.71 -2.30 -2.70
C SER A 142 12.73 -3.82 -2.64
N ASP A 143 12.96 -4.42 -3.82
CA ASP A 143 13.45 -5.77 -3.98
C ASP A 143 14.99 -5.76 -3.91
N PHE A 144 15.53 -6.23 -2.80
CA PHE A 144 16.99 -6.32 -2.60
C PHE A 144 17.62 -7.55 -3.25
N ASN A 145 16.80 -8.50 -3.75
CA ASN A 145 17.24 -9.79 -4.29
C ASN A 145 18.19 -10.57 -3.36
N ILE A 146 18.06 -10.34 -2.05
CA ILE A 146 18.84 -10.98 -1.02
C ILE A 146 18.01 -11.17 0.25
N ILE A 147 18.17 -12.32 0.90
CA ILE A 147 17.64 -12.58 2.24
C ILE A 147 18.69 -12.15 3.28
N ARG A 148 18.22 -11.70 4.45
CA ARG A 148 19.09 -11.30 5.55
C ARG A 148 19.47 -12.47 6.45
N PHE A 149 18.49 -13.36 6.70
CA PHE A 149 18.64 -14.52 7.57
C PHE A 149 18.17 -15.81 6.87
N PRO A 150 18.72 -16.99 7.24
CA PRO A 150 18.27 -18.27 6.66
C PRO A 150 16.76 -18.49 6.76
N LEU A 151 16.12 -18.11 7.87
CA LEU A 151 14.67 -18.23 8.07
C LEU A 151 13.82 -17.46 7.03
N GLU A 152 14.41 -16.52 6.30
CA GLU A 152 13.74 -15.75 5.24
C GLU A 152 13.68 -16.49 3.91
N ARG A 153 14.16 -17.73 3.84
CA ARG A 153 14.01 -18.63 2.67
C ARG A 153 13.66 -20.04 3.13
N LEU A 154 12.63 -20.60 2.49
CA LEU A 154 12.23 -21.98 2.78
C LEU A 154 13.39 -22.97 2.48
N GLY A 155 13.74 -23.79 3.48
CA GLY A 155 14.79 -24.81 3.37
C GLY A 155 16.23 -24.29 3.51
N ALA A 156 16.47 -23.00 3.73
CA ALA A 156 17.80 -22.49 4.01
C ALA A 156 18.16 -22.69 5.49
N THR A 157 19.34 -23.25 5.76
CA THR A 157 19.81 -23.56 7.13
C THR A 157 21.09 -22.82 7.51
N THR A 158 21.82 -22.28 6.53
CA THR A 158 23.14 -21.67 6.75
C THR A 158 23.18 -20.24 6.25
N CYS A 159 23.94 -19.39 6.97
CA CYS A 159 24.21 -18.02 6.53
C CYS A 159 25.24 -18.00 5.39
N THR A 160 24.98 -17.21 4.39
CA THR A 160 25.89 -17.00 3.27
C THR A 160 26.70 -15.71 3.47
N ARG A 161 27.85 -15.58 2.80
CA ARG A 161 28.65 -14.35 2.82
C ARG A 161 27.85 -13.11 2.36
N ALA A 162 26.89 -13.30 1.46
CA ALA A 162 26.03 -12.22 1.00
C ALA A 162 25.07 -11.73 2.10
N MET A 163 24.52 -12.64 2.92
CA MET A 163 23.68 -12.29 4.08
C MET A 163 24.45 -11.47 5.12
N TYR A 164 25.69 -11.87 5.42
CA TYR A 164 26.54 -11.09 6.32
C TYR A 164 26.78 -9.67 5.76
N GLY A 165 27.23 -9.56 4.51
CA GLY A 165 27.45 -8.23 3.90
C GLY A 165 26.20 -7.35 3.85
N PHE A 166 25.01 -7.94 3.70
CA PHE A 166 23.76 -7.20 3.76
C PHE A 166 23.41 -6.76 5.20
N SER A 167 23.64 -7.63 6.18
CA SER A 167 23.45 -7.29 7.59
C SER A 167 24.43 -6.20 8.04
N ASP A 168 25.69 -6.27 7.60
CA ASP A 168 26.72 -5.26 7.87
C ASP A 168 26.33 -3.90 7.28
N PHE A 169 25.81 -3.86 6.04
CA PHE A 169 25.29 -2.64 5.41
C PHE A 169 24.14 -2.02 6.23
N ILE A 170 23.16 -2.82 6.65
CA ILE A 170 22.04 -2.36 7.49
C ILE A 170 22.57 -1.77 8.81
N SER A 171 23.50 -2.46 9.47
CA SER A 171 24.06 -2.04 10.75
C SER A 171 24.92 -0.79 10.61
N LEU A 172 25.75 -0.71 9.57
CA LEU A 172 26.63 0.43 9.31
C LEU A 172 25.87 1.76 9.19
N HIS A 173 24.70 1.71 8.54
CA HIS A 173 23.87 2.89 8.30
C HIS A 173 22.74 3.06 9.35
N GLY A 174 22.75 2.27 10.43
CA GLY A 174 21.72 2.37 11.46
C GLY A 174 20.29 2.18 10.94
N LEU A 175 20.13 1.33 9.90
CA LEU A 175 18.83 1.08 9.28
C LEU A 175 18.03 0.04 10.06
N MET A 176 16.75 0.26 10.17
CA MET A 176 15.80 -0.66 10.80
C MET A 176 15.07 -1.48 9.75
N ASP A 177 14.94 -2.79 10.01
CA ASP A 177 14.15 -3.75 9.23
C ASP A 177 13.03 -4.26 10.13
N ILE A 178 11.83 -3.73 9.98
CA ILE A 178 10.69 -4.11 10.82
C ILE A 178 10.02 -5.39 10.34
N PRO A 179 9.38 -6.13 11.26
CA PRO A 179 8.57 -7.30 10.92
C PRO A 179 7.47 -6.95 9.90
N MET A 180 7.14 -7.92 9.05
CA MET A 180 6.10 -7.78 8.04
C MET A 180 4.80 -8.46 8.51
N GLU A 181 3.69 -7.73 8.48
CA GLU A 181 2.36 -8.29 8.67
C GLU A 181 1.87 -8.97 7.38
N GLY A 182 1.04 -9.99 7.49
CA GLY A 182 0.44 -10.69 6.34
C GLY A 182 1.29 -11.83 5.75
N GLY A 183 2.46 -12.11 6.31
CA GLY A 183 3.30 -13.26 5.96
C GLY A 183 4.78 -12.93 5.82
N LEU A 184 5.63 -13.93 5.99
CA LEU A 184 7.08 -13.78 6.05
C LEU A 184 7.72 -13.57 4.67
N TYR A 185 7.25 -14.28 3.65
CA TYR A 185 7.90 -14.31 2.33
C TYR A 185 7.25 -13.32 1.38
N THR A 186 8.08 -12.62 0.58
CA THR A 186 7.64 -11.62 -0.40
C THR A 186 7.76 -12.08 -1.85
N TRP A 187 8.45 -13.17 -2.09
CA TRP A 187 8.60 -13.79 -3.39
C TRP A 187 8.36 -15.30 -3.30
N SER A 188 7.75 -15.88 -4.33
CA SER A 188 7.62 -17.33 -4.44
C SER A 188 7.49 -17.77 -5.90
N ASN A 189 8.09 -18.91 -6.18
CA ASN A 189 7.87 -19.67 -7.41
C ASN A 189 7.38 -21.07 -7.05
N THR A 190 7.34 -21.99 -8.04
CA THR A 190 6.89 -23.38 -7.84
C THR A 190 7.72 -24.19 -6.84
N SER A 191 8.97 -23.81 -6.57
CA SER A 191 9.93 -24.61 -5.78
C SER A 191 10.51 -23.89 -4.57
N SER A 192 10.37 -22.57 -4.45
CA SER A 192 11.03 -21.82 -3.38
C SER A 192 10.25 -20.57 -3.00
N THR A 193 10.37 -20.16 -1.75
CA THR A 193 9.82 -18.91 -1.21
C THR A 193 10.91 -18.14 -0.46
N SER A 194 10.92 -16.81 -0.57
CA SER A 194 11.93 -15.95 0.05
C SER A 194 11.38 -14.57 0.40
N ARG A 195 11.98 -13.92 1.41
CA ARG A 195 11.76 -12.50 1.72
C ARG A 195 12.85 -11.66 1.04
N LEU A 196 12.54 -11.14 -0.15
CA LEU A 196 13.47 -10.34 -0.96
C LEU A 196 13.16 -8.86 -0.90
N ASP A 197 11.88 -8.54 -0.74
CA ASP A 197 11.35 -7.18 -0.71
C ASP A 197 11.19 -6.71 0.73
N ARG A 198 11.61 -5.47 1.01
CA ARG A 198 11.48 -4.86 2.34
C ARG A 198 11.61 -3.35 2.28
N PHE A 199 11.14 -2.69 3.33
CA PHE A 199 11.51 -1.32 3.65
C PHE A 199 12.57 -1.33 4.75
N LEU A 200 13.61 -0.53 4.53
CA LEU A 200 14.64 -0.23 5.52
C LEU A 200 14.63 1.28 5.75
N PHE A 201 14.67 1.72 7.00
CA PHE A 201 14.63 3.15 7.30
C PHE A 201 15.48 3.51 8.52
N SER A 202 15.97 4.75 8.55
CA SER A 202 16.75 5.27 9.66
C SER A 202 15.92 5.49 10.91
N LEU A 203 16.55 5.47 12.07
CA LEU A 203 15.89 5.71 13.37
C LEU A 203 15.18 7.06 13.39
N LEU A 204 15.81 8.13 12.90
CA LEU A 204 15.24 9.47 12.84
C LEU A 204 13.94 9.53 12.02
N LEU A 205 13.85 8.73 10.94
CA LEU A 205 12.60 8.61 10.19
C LEU A 205 11.52 7.91 10.99
N ALA A 206 11.88 6.84 11.72
CA ALA A 206 10.96 6.10 12.58
C ALA A 206 10.42 6.97 13.73
N ASP A 207 11.26 7.80 14.32
CA ASP A 207 10.88 8.72 15.39
C ASP A 207 9.89 9.78 14.91
N HIS A 208 10.07 10.27 13.67
CA HIS A 208 9.18 11.26 13.07
C HIS A 208 7.79 10.69 12.76
N PHE A 209 7.72 9.52 12.15
CA PHE A 209 6.48 8.84 11.73
C PHE A 209 5.94 7.86 12.78
N THR A 210 6.17 8.08 14.00
CA THR A 210 5.73 7.43 15.26
C THR A 210 5.40 5.94 15.29
N LEU A 211 4.99 5.27 14.22
CA LEU A 211 4.79 3.81 14.15
C LEU A 211 4.60 3.36 12.71
N PHE A 212 5.66 2.94 12.05
CA PHE A 212 5.52 2.27 10.76
C PHE A 212 5.04 0.83 10.90
N VAL A 213 4.09 0.45 10.07
CA VAL A 213 3.64 -0.93 9.86
C VAL A 213 3.94 -1.33 8.43
N GLN A 214 4.70 -2.41 8.27
CA GLN A 214 4.99 -2.99 6.97
C GLN A 214 4.05 -4.16 6.71
N ARG A 215 3.27 -4.11 5.63
CA ARG A 215 2.30 -5.14 5.27
C ARG A 215 2.59 -5.74 3.92
N ARG A 216 2.45 -7.05 3.85
CA ARG A 216 2.40 -7.78 2.59
C ARG A 216 0.96 -7.84 2.10
N LEU A 217 0.73 -7.34 0.88
CA LEU A 217 -0.56 -7.41 0.22
C LEU A 217 -0.62 -8.59 -0.77
N SER A 218 -1.81 -8.88 -1.27
CA SER A 218 -2.03 -10.04 -2.15
C SER A 218 -1.18 -10.00 -3.43
N ARG A 219 -0.78 -11.18 -3.91
CA ARG A 219 0.00 -11.38 -5.14
C ARG A 219 -0.94 -11.61 -6.31
N VAL A 220 -1.15 -10.61 -7.14
CA VAL A 220 -2.12 -10.68 -8.24
C VAL A 220 -1.46 -10.72 -9.62
N LEU A 221 -0.34 -10.01 -9.84
CA LEU A 221 0.22 -9.76 -11.17
C LEU A 221 1.70 -10.09 -11.33
N SER A 222 2.33 -10.55 -10.26
CA SER A 222 3.77 -10.82 -10.20
C SER A 222 4.02 -12.03 -9.31
N ASP A 223 5.19 -12.67 -9.39
CA ASP A 223 5.67 -13.65 -8.42
C ASP A 223 6.19 -12.97 -7.13
N HIS A 224 6.32 -11.65 -7.11
CA HIS A 224 6.52 -10.85 -5.92
C HIS A 224 5.19 -10.37 -5.34
N TYR A 225 5.10 -10.38 -4.01
CA TYR A 225 4.06 -9.72 -3.26
C TYR A 225 4.35 -8.22 -3.20
N LEU A 226 3.32 -7.44 -3.26
CA LEU A 226 3.40 -6.02 -3.01
C LEU A 226 3.61 -5.77 -1.52
N ILE A 227 4.51 -4.86 -1.17
CA ILE A 227 4.71 -4.41 0.21
C ILE A 227 4.26 -2.96 0.36
N LEU A 228 3.52 -2.71 1.43
CA LEU A 228 3.01 -1.42 1.83
C LEU A 228 3.63 -1.02 3.16
N LEU A 229 4.21 0.17 3.24
CA LEU A 229 4.62 0.81 4.48
C LEU A 229 3.67 1.96 4.75
N GLU A 230 2.98 1.92 5.86
CA GLU A 230 2.08 2.97 6.28
C GLU A 230 2.32 3.34 7.75
N GLU A 231 2.02 4.56 8.09
CA GLU A 231 2.02 4.98 9.47
C GLU A 231 0.96 4.16 10.22
N GLY A 232 1.41 3.39 11.22
CA GLY A 232 0.52 2.61 12.06
C GLY A 232 -0.43 3.56 12.77
N SER A 233 -1.73 3.37 12.56
CA SER A 233 -2.67 4.00 13.48
C SER A 233 -2.29 3.51 14.88
N HIS A 234 -1.98 4.41 15.80
CA HIS A 234 -2.15 4.10 17.20
C HIS A 234 -3.46 3.31 17.30
N ARG A 235 -3.50 2.19 18.02
CA ARG A 235 -4.78 1.62 18.44
C ARG A 235 -5.50 2.78 19.09
N ARG A 236 -6.24 3.53 18.28
CA ARG A 236 -7.07 4.63 18.76
C ARG A 236 -7.97 3.97 19.77
N GLY A 237 -7.76 4.32 21.02
CA GLY A 237 -8.75 3.99 22.00
C GLY A 237 -10.08 4.37 21.40
N ARG A 238 -11.03 3.45 21.36
CA ARG A 238 -12.38 3.51 20.77
C ARG A 238 -12.53 4.63 19.75
N THR A 239 -12.48 4.30 18.47
CA THR A 239 -12.73 5.25 17.37
C THR A 239 -13.95 6.12 17.72
N PRO A 240 -13.83 7.46 17.68
CA PRO A 240 -14.99 8.31 17.92
C PRO A 240 -16.13 7.84 17.02
N PHE A 241 -17.35 7.87 17.57
CA PHE A 241 -18.51 7.53 16.78
C PHE A 241 -18.70 8.63 15.73
N HIS A 242 -18.62 8.26 14.46
CA HIS A 242 -18.97 9.12 13.35
C HIS A 242 -20.38 8.78 12.87
N PHE A 243 -21.17 9.81 12.60
CA PHE A 243 -22.49 9.66 11.99
C PHE A 243 -22.28 9.43 10.49
N GLY A 244 -22.82 8.33 9.96
CA GLY A 244 -22.73 8.05 8.53
C GLY A 244 -23.80 8.83 7.76
N ASN A 245 -23.40 9.75 6.89
CA ASN A 245 -24.33 10.52 6.06
C ASN A 245 -25.18 9.63 5.13
N MET A 246 -24.67 8.46 4.77
CA MET A 246 -25.42 7.44 4.00
C MET A 246 -26.70 7.00 4.67
N TRP A 247 -26.77 7.05 6.02
CA TRP A 247 -27.97 6.64 6.77
C TRP A 247 -29.18 7.50 6.48
N LEU A 248 -28.99 8.78 6.15
CA LEU A 248 -30.06 9.71 5.79
C LEU A 248 -30.76 9.35 4.46
N ARG A 249 -30.15 8.48 3.66
CA ARG A 249 -30.74 7.99 2.40
C ARG A 249 -31.57 6.73 2.57
N VAL A 250 -31.53 6.13 3.76
CA VAL A 250 -32.36 4.94 4.04
C VAL A 250 -33.77 5.38 4.35
N GLU A 251 -34.71 4.78 3.64
CA GLU A 251 -36.14 5.03 3.87
C GLU A 251 -36.51 4.76 5.33
N ASN A 252 -37.29 5.65 5.93
CA ASN A 252 -37.72 5.58 7.35
C ASN A 252 -36.61 5.68 8.41
N PHE A 253 -35.35 5.97 8.06
CA PHE A 253 -34.27 6.12 9.05
C PHE A 253 -34.59 7.18 10.11
N VAL A 254 -35.05 8.37 9.70
CA VAL A 254 -35.38 9.46 10.63
C VAL A 254 -36.48 9.05 11.61
N ASN A 255 -37.50 8.32 11.15
CA ASN A 255 -38.56 7.83 11.99
C ASN A 255 -38.08 6.77 13.00
N LYS A 256 -37.16 5.89 12.59
CA LYS A 256 -36.52 4.93 13.53
C LYS A 256 -35.74 5.68 14.62
N VAL A 257 -34.96 6.67 14.26
CA VAL A 257 -34.18 7.50 15.23
C VAL A 257 -35.13 8.21 16.22
N LYS A 258 -36.23 8.79 15.71
CA LYS A 258 -37.23 9.42 16.56
C LYS A 258 -37.89 8.41 17.55
N ALA A 259 -38.21 7.23 17.08
CA ALA A 259 -38.78 6.16 17.91
C ALA A 259 -37.81 5.72 19.00
N TRP A 260 -36.55 5.48 18.67
CA TRP A 260 -35.52 5.15 19.67
C TRP A 260 -35.34 6.28 20.68
N TRP A 261 -35.24 7.53 20.23
CA TRP A 261 -35.06 8.67 21.11
C TRP A 261 -36.19 8.84 22.09
N ALA A 262 -37.44 8.59 21.67
CA ALA A 262 -38.65 8.63 22.52
C ALA A 262 -38.67 7.49 23.54
N SER A 263 -38.13 6.31 23.20
CA SER A 263 -38.12 5.15 24.10
C SER A 263 -37.12 5.24 25.26
N TYR A 264 -36.13 6.14 25.17
CA TYR A 264 -35.11 6.26 26.21
C TYR A 264 -35.61 7.05 27.42
N LEU A 265 -35.84 6.34 28.52
CA LEU A 265 -36.27 6.91 29.80
C LEU A 265 -35.09 6.87 30.80
N PHE A 266 -34.53 8.03 31.11
CA PHE A 266 -33.49 8.18 32.14
C PHE A 266 -33.91 9.24 33.15
N GLN A 267 -33.45 9.08 34.40
CA GLN A 267 -33.69 10.04 35.50
C GLN A 267 -32.38 10.72 35.86
N GLY A 268 -32.45 12.01 36.26
CA GLY A 268 -31.28 12.81 36.64
C GLY A 268 -31.36 14.24 36.13
N ASN A 269 -30.28 14.96 36.20
CA ASN A 269 -30.21 16.32 35.63
C ASN A 269 -30.27 16.29 34.09
N PRO A 270 -30.70 17.38 33.43
CA PRO A 270 -30.85 17.43 31.97
C PRO A 270 -29.59 17.04 31.18
N SER A 271 -28.42 17.43 31.63
CA SER A 271 -27.14 17.10 30.96
C SER A 271 -26.81 15.62 31.04
N PHE A 272 -27.08 14.98 32.19
CA PHE A 272 -26.89 13.55 32.37
C PHE A 272 -27.89 12.75 31.52
N ILE A 273 -29.16 13.16 31.48
CA ILE A 273 -30.20 12.52 30.66
C ILE A 273 -29.82 12.59 29.20
N LEU A 274 -29.36 13.77 28.70
CA LEU A 274 -28.89 13.94 27.31
C LEU A 274 -27.71 13.02 26.99
N ALA A 275 -26.69 13.00 27.85
CA ALA A 275 -25.52 12.13 27.66
C ALA A 275 -25.88 10.64 27.61
N LYS A 276 -26.82 10.20 28.48
CA LYS A 276 -27.31 8.79 28.47
C LYS A 276 -28.14 8.47 27.25
N LYS A 277 -28.98 9.38 26.79
CA LYS A 277 -29.77 9.21 25.54
C LYS A 277 -28.83 9.13 24.32
N LEU A 278 -27.84 9.99 24.23
CA LEU A 278 -26.84 9.94 23.14
C LEU A 278 -26.01 8.64 23.15
N ALA A 279 -25.65 8.16 24.34
CA ALA A 279 -24.93 6.89 24.48
C ALA A 279 -25.79 5.69 24.04
N ALA A 280 -27.08 5.68 24.40
CA ALA A 280 -28.03 4.64 23.97
C ALA A 280 -28.25 4.69 22.46
N LEU A 281 -28.50 5.89 21.90
CA LEU A 281 -28.68 6.09 20.47
C LEU A 281 -27.45 5.61 19.67
N LYS A 282 -26.25 5.88 20.15
CA LYS A 282 -25.01 5.39 19.54
C LYS A 282 -24.98 3.85 19.44
N LEU A 283 -25.46 3.15 20.46
CA LEU A 283 -25.48 1.68 20.47
C LEU A 283 -26.52 1.16 19.47
N ASP A 284 -27.71 1.75 19.44
CA ASP A 284 -28.78 1.34 18.53
C ASP A 284 -28.42 1.65 17.07
N LEU A 285 -27.80 2.78 16.79
CA LEU A 285 -27.27 3.11 15.47
C LEU A 285 -26.18 2.14 15.01
N LYS A 286 -25.29 1.69 15.91
CA LYS A 286 -24.27 0.68 15.56
C LYS A 286 -24.91 -0.66 15.22
N LYS A 287 -25.83 -1.15 16.04
CA LYS A 287 -26.55 -2.42 15.79
C LYS A 287 -27.35 -2.37 14.49
N TRP A 288 -28.05 -1.27 14.26
CA TRP A 288 -28.82 -1.06 13.04
C TRP A 288 -27.93 -0.99 11.80
N ASN A 289 -26.81 -0.25 11.86
CA ASN A 289 -25.85 -0.17 10.76
C ASN A 289 -25.28 -1.54 10.41
N GLU A 290 -24.98 -2.36 11.41
CA GLU A 290 -24.47 -3.72 11.20
C GLU A 290 -25.55 -4.63 10.56
N ALA A 291 -26.81 -4.47 10.96
CA ALA A 291 -27.94 -5.24 10.42
C ALA A 291 -28.32 -4.81 8.99
N GLU A 292 -28.35 -3.51 8.69
CA GLU A 292 -28.80 -2.96 7.41
C GLU A 292 -27.72 -3.04 6.33
N PHE A 293 -26.52 -2.60 6.64
CA PHE A 293 -25.42 -2.54 5.67
C PHE A 293 -24.44 -3.70 5.84
N GLY A 294 -24.31 -4.24 7.07
CA GLY A 294 -23.26 -5.17 7.42
C GLY A 294 -21.87 -4.54 7.28
N ASN A 295 -20.86 -5.36 7.00
CA ASN A 295 -19.54 -4.87 6.66
C ASN A 295 -19.50 -4.58 5.14
N VAL A 296 -19.72 -3.32 4.75
CA VAL A 296 -19.73 -2.88 3.33
C VAL A 296 -18.41 -3.24 2.65
N THR A 297 -17.30 -3.01 3.34
CA THR A 297 -15.95 -3.34 2.80
C THR A 297 -15.80 -4.84 2.57
N PHE A 298 -16.32 -5.69 3.47
CA PHE A 298 -16.26 -7.14 3.30
C PHE A 298 -17.16 -7.62 2.15
N LYS A 299 -18.39 -7.09 2.05
CA LYS A 299 -19.31 -7.40 0.92
C LYS A 299 -18.68 -7.00 -0.41
N LYS A 300 -18.10 -5.80 -0.48
CA LYS A 300 -17.39 -5.31 -1.66
C LYS A 300 -16.22 -6.22 -2.03
N GLN A 301 -15.43 -6.67 -1.06
CA GLN A 301 -14.33 -7.61 -1.30
C GLN A 301 -14.82 -8.96 -1.85
N GLN A 302 -15.94 -9.48 -1.34
CA GLN A 302 -16.53 -10.73 -1.89
C GLN A 302 -16.99 -10.56 -3.33
N LEU A 303 -17.63 -9.43 -3.66
CA LEU A 303 -18.05 -9.14 -5.04
C LEU A 303 -16.85 -8.97 -5.97
N TRP A 304 -15.79 -8.30 -5.51
CA TRP A 304 -14.54 -8.20 -6.25
C TRP A 304 -13.90 -9.56 -6.54
N ASN A 305 -13.90 -10.46 -5.56
CA ASN A 305 -13.37 -11.81 -5.76
C ASN A 305 -14.18 -12.56 -6.82
N LYS A 306 -15.52 -12.51 -6.78
CA LYS A 306 -16.38 -13.13 -7.80
C LYS A 306 -16.18 -12.54 -9.19
N LEU A 307 -16.05 -11.21 -9.28
CA LEU A 307 -15.77 -10.53 -10.56
C LEU A 307 -14.42 -10.99 -11.13
N ASN A 308 -13.39 -11.06 -10.28
CA ASN A 308 -12.07 -11.53 -10.68
C ASN A 308 -12.08 -13.00 -11.16
N ASP A 309 -12.89 -13.86 -10.54
CA ASP A 309 -13.06 -15.26 -10.99
C ASP A 309 -13.68 -15.34 -12.40
N LEU A 310 -14.67 -14.46 -12.69
CA LEU A 310 -15.26 -14.36 -14.04
C LEU A 310 -14.25 -13.80 -15.05
N ASP A 311 -13.48 -12.78 -14.68
CA ASP A 311 -12.45 -12.19 -15.55
C ASP A 311 -11.32 -13.18 -15.88
N ILE A 312 -10.94 -14.06 -14.93
CA ILE A 312 -9.96 -15.13 -15.16
C ILE A 312 -10.54 -16.15 -16.15
N ARG A 313 -11.82 -16.53 -16.02
CA ARG A 313 -12.49 -17.45 -16.96
C ARG A 313 -12.59 -16.85 -18.36
N GLU A 314 -12.95 -15.57 -18.47
CA GLU A 314 -13.03 -14.85 -19.75
C GLU A 314 -11.67 -14.83 -20.48
N GLY A 315 -10.55 -14.86 -19.75
CA GLY A 315 -9.21 -14.99 -20.31
C GLY A 315 -8.88 -16.37 -20.90
N THR A 316 -9.64 -17.41 -20.53
CA THR A 316 -9.43 -18.80 -20.98
C THR A 316 -10.48 -19.28 -21.97
N GLN A 317 -11.72 -18.83 -21.86
CA GLN A 317 -12.84 -19.18 -22.74
C GLN A 317 -13.90 -18.07 -22.77
N PRO A 318 -14.67 -17.94 -23.86
CA PRO A 318 -15.74 -16.95 -23.95
C PRO A 318 -16.79 -17.19 -22.87
N LEU A 319 -17.17 -16.13 -22.16
CA LEU A 319 -18.24 -16.19 -21.16
C LEU A 319 -19.59 -16.48 -21.83
N THR A 320 -20.41 -17.28 -21.18
CA THR A 320 -21.81 -17.50 -21.55
C THR A 320 -22.64 -16.21 -21.35
N ALA A 321 -23.81 -16.13 -21.99
CA ALA A 321 -24.71 -14.98 -21.82
C ALA A 321 -25.13 -14.76 -20.36
N LYS A 322 -25.26 -15.85 -19.57
CA LYS A 322 -25.58 -15.78 -18.13
C LYS A 322 -24.42 -15.20 -17.32
N GLU A 323 -23.19 -15.62 -17.59
CA GLU A 323 -21.99 -15.12 -16.90
C GLU A 323 -21.70 -13.66 -17.24
N LYS A 324 -21.96 -13.21 -18.48
CA LYS A 324 -21.87 -11.80 -18.86
C LYS A 324 -22.89 -10.93 -18.12
N LEU A 325 -24.12 -11.42 -17.95
CA LEU A 325 -25.13 -10.74 -17.17
C LEU A 325 -24.75 -10.66 -15.69
N GLU A 326 -24.17 -11.74 -15.15
CA GLU A 326 -23.64 -11.75 -13.76
C GLU A 326 -22.50 -10.77 -13.58
N GLN A 327 -21.57 -10.68 -14.54
CA GLN A 327 -20.46 -9.71 -14.53
C GLN A 327 -20.99 -8.25 -14.48
N VAL A 328 -22.00 -7.93 -15.30
CA VAL A 328 -22.63 -6.58 -15.30
C VAL A 328 -23.31 -6.29 -13.96
N ASN A 329 -24.03 -7.25 -13.40
CA ASN A 329 -24.69 -7.11 -12.11
C ASN A 329 -23.67 -6.90 -10.97
N LEU A 330 -22.57 -7.66 -10.95
CA LEU A 330 -21.49 -7.51 -9.98
C LEU A 330 -20.83 -6.12 -10.07
N CYS A 331 -20.56 -5.63 -11.28
CA CYS A 331 -20.04 -4.27 -11.49
C CYS A 331 -20.99 -3.21 -10.92
N THR A 332 -22.28 -3.31 -11.24
CA THR A 332 -23.30 -2.37 -10.75
C THR A 332 -23.41 -2.39 -9.22
N GLU A 333 -23.29 -3.55 -8.61
CA GLU A 333 -23.37 -3.67 -7.14
C GLU A 333 -22.12 -3.14 -6.45
N ILE A 334 -20.93 -3.37 -7.03
CA ILE A 334 -19.67 -2.78 -6.57
C ILE A 334 -19.69 -1.25 -6.67
N GLU A 335 -20.23 -0.70 -7.76
CA GLU A 335 -20.39 0.75 -7.93
C GLU A 335 -21.31 1.35 -6.86
N LYS A 336 -22.43 0.72 -6.57
CA LYS A 336 -23.34 1.14 -5.49
C LYS A 336 -22.67 1.14 -4.13
N LEU A 337 -21.95 0.07 -3.79
CA LEU A 337 -21.24 -0.02 -2.52
C LEU A 337 -20.09 1.01 -2.43
N THR A 338 -19.43 1.30 -3.54
CA THR A 338 -18.37 2.34 -3.60
C THR A 338 -18.96 3.73 -3.37
N LEU A 339 -20.11 4.02 -3.96
CA LEU A 339 -20.80 5.29 -3.73
C LEU A 339 -21.25 5.45 -2.26
N LEU A 340 -21.67 4.37 -1.60
CA LEU A 340 -22.00 4.39 -0.17
C LEU A 340 -20.76 4.66 0.71
N GLU A 341 -19.59 4.13 0.35
CA GLU A 341 -18.34 4.43 1.05
C GLU A 341 -17.90 5.90 0.87
N GLU A 342 -18.08 6.48 -0.32
CA GLU A 342 -17.72 7.88 -0.59
C GLU A 342 -18.58 8.89 0.18
N ILE A 343 -19.81 8.51 0.52
CA ILE A 343 -20.77 9.36 1.24
C ILE A 343 -20.67 9.16 2.77
N SER A 344 -20.03 8.10 3.21
CA SER A 344 -19.84 7.74 4.62
C SER A 344 -18.74 8.58 5.30
#